data_f4a8266d8b29c9796da51954c9670d40
#
_entry.id   f4a8266d8b29c9796da51954c9670d40
#
_cell.length_a   1.000
_cell.length_b   1.000
_cell.length_c   1.000
_cell.angle_alpha   90.00
_cell.angle_beta   90.00
_cell.angle_gamma   90.00
#
_symmetry.space_group_name_H-M   'P 1'
#
loop_
_entity.id
_entity.type
_entity.pdbx_description
1 polymer ?
#
loop_
_entity_poly.entity_id
_entity_poly.type
_entity_poly.pdbx_seq_one_letter_code
_entity_poly.pdbx_strand_id
1 'polypeptide(L)'
;PMTGWETTKPSYEEVFTSDAPMTQPSQYGVGYTFPCLFHIGGAAKRQALAEGEAWALVSETGVTGDYCGSRLSEYKAGEGYTIAYPQEGENNGWGAAYPGISLPGSTPWRTITVGQTLKPIVETTIPYDVVDPLYEPTTDYKAGRYTWSWLIWQDGSINYDDQVQFIDLAAKMGYEYVLVDNWWDTNIGYERMEKLSRYAQGKGVSLMLWFNSN
;
A
#
# COMPACT_ATOMS: atom_id res chain seq x y z
N PRO A 1 -6.37 14.22 -17.04
CA PRO A 1 -7.06 13.41 -16.06
C PRO A 1 -6.15 13.05 -14.91
N MET A 2 -6.75 12.83 -13.75
CA MET A 2 -6.07 12.31 -12.59
C MET A 2 -6.28 10.80 -12.55
N THR A 3 -5.23 10.04 -12.42
CA THR A 3 -5.27 8.65 -12.00
C THR A 3 -4.88 8.62 -10.54
N GLY A 4 -5.82 8.94 -9.68
CA GLY A 4 -5.75 8.76 -8.25
C GLY A 4 -6.85 7.79 -7.84
N TRP A 5 -6.70 7.18 -6.70
CA TRP A 5 -7.66 6.19 -6.23
C TRP A 5 -8.51 6.82 -5.15
N GLU A 6 -9.74 7.12 -5.49
CA GLU A 6 -10.71 7.58 -4.52
C GLU A 6 -11.43 6.39 -3.91
N THR A 7 -11.40 6.27 -2.59
CA THR A 7 -12.18 5.23 -1.91
C THR A 7 -13.69 5.48 -2.09
N THR A 8 -14.42 4.43 -2.37
CA THR A 8 -15.89 4.47 -2.55
C THR A 8 -16.65 4.24 -1.25
N LYS A 9 -15.97 3.76 -0.22
CA LYS A 9 -16.50 3.49 1.12
C LYS A 9 -15.52 3.95 2.18
N PRO A 10 -15.90 4.87 3.06
CA PRO A 10 -15.01 5.31 4.14
C PRO A 10 -14.56 4.18 5.08
N SER A 11 -15.39 3.16 5.24
CA SER A 11 -15.07 2.02 6.12
C SER A 11 -14.20 0.93 5.48
N TYR A 12 -13.91 1.01 4.18
CA TYR A 12 -13.20 -0.05 3.47
C TYR A 12 -12.41 0.51 2.29
N GLU A 13 -11.12 0.70 2.49
CA GLU A 13 -10.25 1.40 1.53
C GLU A 13 -9.80 0.56 0.33
N GLU A 14 -10.22 -0.68 0.21
CA GLU A 14 -9.91 -1.54 -0.94
C GLU A 14 -10.85 -1.37 -2.14
N VAL A 15 -11.84 -0.46 -2.04
CA VAL A 15 -12.79 -0.18 -3.11
C VAL A 15 -12.58 1.23 -3.63
N PHE A 16 -12.02 1.35 -4.82
CA PHE A 16 -11.58 2.63 -5.38
C PHE A 16 -12.21 2.93 -6.74
N THR A 17 -12.22 4.21 -7.09
CA THR A 17 -12.39 4.68 -8.47
C THR A 17 -11.12 5.33 -8.97
N SER A 18 -10.97 5.39 -10.28
CA SER A 18 -9.84 6.02 -10.96
C SER A 18 -10.31 6.94 -12.08
N ASP A 19 -9.36 7.61 -12.73
CA ASP A 19 -9.59 8.43 -13.93
C ASP A 19 -10.51 9.63 -13.72
N ALA A 20 -10.45 10.26 -12.56
CA ALA A 20 -11.17 11.50 -12.30
C ALA A 20 -10.61 12.66 -13.15
N PRO A 21 -11.46 13.54 -13.72
CA PRO A 21 -11.02 14.74 -14.37
C PRO A 21 -10.29 15.66 -13.40
N MET A 22 -9.15 16.24 -13.83
CA MET A 22 -8.48 17.29 -13.06
C MET A 22 -9.37 18.53 -12.98
N THR A 23 -9.18 19.31 -11.91
CA THR A 23 -9.90 20.57 -11.66
C THR A 23 -11.42 20.45 -11.55
N GLN A 24 -11.89 19.27 -11.17
CA GLN A 24 -13.27 19.00 -10.83
C GLN A 24 -13.35 18.31 -9.46
N PRO A 25 -14.46 18.46 -8.73
CA PRO A 25 -14.68 17.70 -7.51
C PRO A 25 -14.55 16.18 -7.75
N SER A 26 -14.14 15.45 -6.75
CA SER A 26 -14.10 13.99 -6.83
C SER A 26 -15.52 13.39 -6.80
N GLN A 27 -15.66 12.15 -7.23
CA GLN A 27 -16.98 11.51 -7.33
C GLN A 27 -17.64 11.31 -5.98
N TYR A 28 -16.87 11.03 -4.93
CA TYR A 28 -17.37 10.70 -3.59
C TYR A 28 -17.03 11.77 -2.54
N GLY A 29 -16.33 12.83 -2.89
CA GLY A 29 -15.96 13.91 -1.99
C GLY A 29 -14.86 13.57 -0.99
N VAL A 30 -14.18 12.43 -1.18
CA VAL A 30 -13.16 11.91 -0.25
C VAL A 30 -11.76 12.39 -0.59
N GLY A 31 -11.49 12.58 -1.88
CA GLY A 31 -10.14 12.85 -2.38
C GLY A 31 -9.39 11.57 -2.77
N TYR A 32 -8.07 11.67 -2.88
CA TYR A 32 -7.25 10.65 -3.53
C TYR A 32 -6.12 10.19 -2.63
N THR A 33 -5.97 8.88 -2.49
CA THR A 33 -4.90 8.27 -1.69
C THR A 33 -3.52 8.54 -2.29
N PHE A 34 -2.51 8.68 -1.46
CA PHE A 34 -1.13 8.72 -1.92
C PHE A 34 -0.58 7.31 -2.21
N PRO A 35 0.26 7.15 -3.24
CA PRO A 35 0.69 8.15 -4.23
C PRO A 35 -0.42 8.47 -5.26
N CYS A 36 -0.54 9.74 -5.64
CA CYS A 36 -1.52 10.21 -6.59
C CYS A 36 -0.85 10.67 -7.89
N LEU A 37 -1.20 10.06 -9.02
CA LEU A 37 -0.60 10.32 -10.32
C LEU A 37 -1.51 11.18 -11.18
N PHE A 38 -0.96 12.27 -11.70
CA PHE A 38 -1.63 13.17 -12.62
C PHE A 38 -1.06 13.05 -14.04
N HIS A 39 -1.94 13.00 -15.02
CA HIS A 39 -1.62 13.32 -16.40
C HIS A 39 -2.06 14.76 -16.70
N ILE A 40 -1.11 15.62 -17.03
CA ILE A 40 -1.30 17.04 -17.30
C ILE A 40 -1.33 17.24 -18.81
N GLY A 41 -2.36 17.89 -19.33
CA GLY A 41 -2.60 18.08 -20.75
C GLY A 41 -3.47 16.98 -21.35
N GLY A 42 -3.68 16.92 -22.62
CA GLY A 42 -4.38 15.98 -23.50
C GLY A 42 -5.23 14.85 -22.91
N ALA A 43 -5.55 13.84 -23.70
CA ALA A 43 -6.32 12.68 -23.25
C ALA A 43 -5.41 11.56 -22.71
N ALA A 44 -5.66 11.10 -21.49
CA ALA A 44 -4.86 10.10 -20.76
C ALA A 44 -4.62 8.74 -21.46
N LYS A 45 -5.28 8.48 -22.56
CA LYS A 45 -5.21 7.19 -23.28
C LYS A 45 -4.11 7.10 -24.34
N ARG A 46 -3.18 8.06 -24.39
CA ARG A 46 -2.09 8.04 -25.37
C ARG A 46 -0.85 7.32 -24.81
N GLN A 47 -0.23 6.50 -25.64
CA GLN A 47 1.04 5.85 -25.31
C GLN A 47 2.24 6.84 -25.30
N ALA A 48 2.11 7.97 -25.97
CA ALA A 48 3.11 9.04 -25.99
C ALA A 48 2.43 10.38 -25.72
N LEU A 49 3.07 11.20 -24.90
CA LEU A 49 2.61 12.55 -24.60
C LEU A 49 2.84 13.48 -25.82
N ALA A 50 1.89 14.39 -26.07
CA ALA A 50 2.09 15.48 -26.99
C ALA A 50 2.98 16.57 -26.35
N GLU A 51 3.43 17.52 -27.19
CA GLU A 51 4.18 18.66 -26.66
C GLU A 51 3.35 19.44 -25.63
N GLY A 52 3.94 19.75 -24.48
CA GLY A 52 3.28 20.41 -23.36
C GLY A 52 2.51 19.48 -22.42
N GLU A 53 2.47 18.18 -22.67
CA GLU A 53 1.92 17.20 -21.73
C GLU A 53 3.00 16.72 -20.75
N ALA A 54 2.57 16.35 -19.54
CA ALA A 54 3.46 15.85 -18.50
C ALA A 54 2.73 14.88 -17.56
N TRP A 55 3.53 14.13 -16.80
CA TRP A 55 3.09 13.36 -15.66
C TRP A 55 3.57 14.03 -14.37
N ALA A 56 2.75 14.02 -13.34
CA ALA A 56 3.12 14.47 -12.00
C ALA A 56 2.63 13.47 -10.96
N LEU A 57 3.55 12.98 -10.14
CA LEU A 57 3.25 12.13 -8.99
C LEU A 57 3.30 13.00 -7.73
N VAL A 58 2.20 13.04 -7.00
CA VAL A 58 2.13 13.63 -5.66
C VAL A 58 2.13 12.51 -4.65
N SER A 59 3.04 12.56 -3.69
CA SER A 59 3.19 11.51 -2.69
C SER A 59 3.64 12.08 -1.35
N GLU A 60 3.73 11.23 -0.34
CA GLU A 60 4.34 11.56 0.95
C GLU A 60 5.34 10.49 1.37
N THR A 61 6.27 10.88 2.24
CA THR A 61 7.26 9.99 2.83
C THR A 61 7.66 10.48 4.22
N GLY A 62 8.24 9.59 5.05
CA GLY A 62 8.58 9.90 6.44
C GLY A 62 7.36 9.91 7.36
N VAL A 63 6.34 9.14 7.03
CA VAL A 63 5.17 8.93 7.91
C VAL A 63 5.60 8.07 9.09
N THR A 64 5.23 8.50 10.30
CA THR A 64 5.44 7.75 11.54
C THR A 64 4.13 7.19 12.06
N GLY A 65 4.20 6.27 13.03
CA GLY A 65 3.01 5.70 13.66
C GLY A 65 2.11 6.71 14.40
N ASP A 66 2.62 7.89 14.69
CA ASP A 66 1.85 8.96 15.33
C ASP A 66 1.05 9.82 14.31
N TYR A 67 1.26 9.58 13.03
CA TYR A 67 0.59 10.33 11.97
C TYR A 67 -0.58 9.53 11.41
N CYS A 68 -1.73 10.18 11.24
CA CYS A 68 -2.88 9.54 10.59
C CYS A 68 -2.67 9.38 9.08
N GLY A 69 -3.45 8.52 8.45
CA GLY A 69 -3.50 8.42 7.00
C GLY A 69 -3.92 9.77 6.39
N SER A 70 -3.08 10.34 5.54
CA SER A 70 -3.41 11.57 4.79
C SER A 70 -3.54 11.27 3.32
N ARG A 71 -4.23 12.15 2.61
CA ARG A 71 -4.51 12.03 1.18
C ARG A 71 -4.52 13.39 0.51
N LEU A 72 -4.55 13.41 -0.81
CA LEU A 72 -4.86 14.61 -1.56
C LEU A 72 -6.39 14.84 -1.52
N SER A 73 -6.82 16.05 -1.19
CA SER A 73 -8.26 16.39 -1.18
C SER A 73 -8.89 16.28 -2.56
N GLU A 74 -10.20 16.32 -2.64
CA GLU A 74 -10.86 16.69 -3.89
C GLU A 74 -10.50 18.12 -4.31
N TYR A 75 -10.68 18.43 -5.57
CA TYR A 75 -10.49 19.77 -6.09
C TYR A 75 -11.59 20.71 -5.58
N LYS A 76 -11.19 21.88 -5.11
CA LYS A 76 -12.10 22.98 -4.77
C LYS A 76 -11.78 24.19 -5.62
N ALA A 77 -12.81 24.74 -6.27
CA ALA A 77 -12.65 25.92 -7.11
C ALA A 77 -12.13 27.11 -6.29
N GLY A 78 -11.03 27.71 -6.76
CA GLY A 78 -10.35 28.80 -6.07
C GLY A 78 -9.33 28.39 -5.01
N GLU A 79 -9.39 27.17 -4.49
CA GLU A 79 -8.44 26.64 -3.49
C GLU A 79 -7.47 25.60 -4.09
N GLY A 80 -7.91 24.87 -5.13
CA GLY A 80 -7.14 23.77 -5.72
C GLY A 80 -7.25 22.48 -4.93
N TYR A 81 -6.12 21.79 -4.77
CA TYR A 81 -5.96 20.58 -3.97
C TYR A 81 -5.20 20.89 -2.69
N THR A 82 -5.60 20.29 -1.59
CA THR A 82 -4.96 20.42 -0.28
C THR A 82 -4.69 19.03 0.33
N ILE A 83 -4.05 18.98 1.47
CA ILE A 83 -3.98 17.74 2.25
C ILE A 83 -5.31 17.54 2.97
N ALA A 84 -5.86 16.35 2.84
CA ALA A 84 -7.05 15.91 3.58
C ALA A 84 -6.69 14.79 4.55
N TYR A 85 -7.47 14.67 5.60
CA TYR A 85 -7.35 13.68 6.66
C TYR A 85 -8.51 12.69 6.61
N PRO A 86 -8.42 11.56 7.36
CA PRO A 86 -9.50 10.59 7.41
C PRO A 86 -10.84 11.21 7.75
N GLN A 87 -11.89 10.74 7.11
CA GLN A 87 -13.27 11.13 7.43
C GLN A 87 -13.79 10.29 8.61
N GLU A 88 -14.83 10.77 9.26
CA GLU A 88 -15.50 10.01 10.31
C GLU A 88 -16.01 8.66 9.77
N GLY A 89 -15.70 7.59 10.48
CA GLY A 89 -16.07 6.21 10.12
C GLY A 89 -15.14 5.52 9.13
N GLU A 90 -14.08 6.18 8.63
CA GLU A 90 -13.07 5.51 7.83
C GLU A 90 -12.40 4.38 8.63
N ASN A 91 -11.98 3.33 7.92
CA ASN A 91 -11.38 2.12 8.50
C ASN A 91 -12.21 1.60 9.71
N ASN A 92 -13.54 1.61 9.61
CA ASN A 92 -14.47 1.23 10.69
C ASN A 92 -14.27 1.98 12.02
N GLY A 93 -13.70 3.18 11.96
CA GLY A 93 -13.39 4.01 13.14
C GLY A 93 -12.08 3.65 13.84
N TRP A 94 -11.27 2.77 13.29
CA TRP A 94 -9.95 2.43 13.81
C TRP A 94 -8.89 3.46 13.35
N GLY A 95 -7.99 3.78 14.25
CA GLY A 95 -6.91 4.74 13.99
C GLY A 95 -7.31 6.19 14.29
N ALA A 96 -6.34 7.08 14.14
CA ALA A 96 -6.50 8.50 14.41
C ALA A 96 -7.02 9.24 13.18
N ALA A 97 -8.03 10.11 13.38
CA ALA A 97 -8.54 11.01 12.33
C ALA A 97 -7.63 12.24 12.11
N TYR A 98 -6.74 12.54 13.05
CA TYR A 98 -5.85 13.70 13.01
C TYR A 98 -4.42 13.31 13.34
N PRO A 99 -3.42 14.10 12.87
CA PRO A 99 -2.03 13.88 13.21
C PRO A 99 -1.78 13.96 14.72
N GLY A 100 -1.13 12.96 15.29
CA GLY A 100 -0.73 12.92 16.70
C GLY A 100 0.58 13.67 16.98
N ILE A 101 0.85 14.78 16.28
CA ILE A 101 2.07 15.58 16.45
C ILE A 101 1.87 16.71 17.44
N SER A 102 2.89 16.95 18.27
CA SER A 102 2.94 18.12 19.17
C SER A 102 3.63 19.28 18.50
N LEU A 103 3.19 20.51 18.81
CA LEU A 103 3.86 21.72 18.31
C LEU A 103 4.89 22.24 19.33
N PRO A 104 6.09 22.67 18.89
CA PRO A 104 6.57 22.65 17.49
C PRO A 104 6.89 21.24 17.00
N GLY A 105 6.55 20.94 15.74
CA GLY A 105 6.73 19.63 15.14
C GLY A 105 6.80 19.70 13.61
N SER A 106 7.06 18.55 13.00
CA SER A 106 7.14 18.42 11.53
C SER A 106 6.07 17.48 11.01
N THR A 107 5.56 17.78 9.85
CA THR A 107 4.72 16.85 9.07
C THR A 107 5.59 15.91 8.24
N PRO A 108 5.07 14.82 7.73
CA PRO A 108 5.72 14.05 6.68
C PRO A 108 6.09 14.94 5.49
N TRP A 109 7.10 14.55 4.74
CA TRP A 109 7.44 15.19 3.48
C TRP A 109 6.33 15.00 2.45
N ARG A 110 6.04 16.06 1.69
CA ARG A 110 5.18 15.99 0.50
C ARG A 110 6.07 16.17 -0.71
N THR A 111 6.00 15.21 -1.63
CA THR A 111 6.88 15.15 -2.80
C THR A 111 6.08 15.31 -4.07
N ILE A 112 6.65 16.00 -5.06
CA ILE A 112 6.09 16.14 -6.39
C ILE A 112 7.18 15.74 -7.38
N THR A 113 6.98 14.63 -8.08
CA THR A 113 7.86 14.17 -9.14
C THR A 113 7.20 14.45 -10.49
N VAL A 114 7.90 15.13 -11.39
CA VAL A 114 7.37 15.55 -12.70
C VAL A 114 8.20 14.97 -13.82
N GLY A 115 7.54 14.53 -14.89
CA GLY A 115 8.24 14.01 -16.07
C GLY A 115 7.39 14.08 -17.33
N GLN A 116 8.06 14.22 -18.48
CA GLN A 116 7.43 14.10 -19.81
C GLN A 116 7.13 12.63 -20.16
N THR A 117 7.61 11.68 -19.37
CA THR A 117 7.33 10.26 -19.47
C THR A 117 7.11 9.70 -18.06
N LEU A 118 6.65 8.47 -17.97
CA LEU A 118 6.54 7.76 -16.67
C LEU A 118 7.90 7.33 -16.09
N LYS A 119 8.98 7.39 -16.89
CA LYS A 119 10.30 6.93 -16.42
C LYS A 119 10.77 7.66 -15.15
N PRO A 120 10.81 9.00 -15.07
CA PRO A 120 11.17 9.70 -13.84
C PRO A 120 10.25 9.39 -12.67
N ILE A 121 8.99 9.06 -12.93
CA ILE A 121 8.02 8.68 -11.88
C ILE A 121 8.37 7.32 -11.28
N VAL A 122 8.69 6.35 -12.13
CA VAL A 122 9.01 4.97 -11.70
C VAL A 122 10.40 4.90 -11.06
N GLU A 123 11.34 5.69 -11.54
CA GLU A 123 12.74 5.68 -11.09
C GLU A 123 13.03 6.70 -9.98
N THR A 124 12.02 7.42 -9.46
CA THR A 124 12.26 8.43 -8.43
C THR A 124 12.84 7.82 -7.15
N THR A 125 13.90 8.44 -6.64
CA THR A 125 14.53 8.09 -5.36
C THR A 125 14.20 9.08 -4.25
N ILE A 126 13.44 10.12 -4.55
CA ILE A 126 13.11 11.21 -3.61
C ILE A 126 12.67 10.70 -2.23
N PRO A 127 11.81 9.66 -2.11
CA PRO A 127 11.42 9.15 -0.79
C PRO A 127 12.59 8.68 0.07
N TYR A 128 13.63 8.17 -0.56
CA TYR A 128 14.83 7.66 0.12
C TYR A 128 15.91 8.73 0.29
N ASP A 129 15.85 9.80 -0.51
CA ASP A 129 16.83 10.90 -0.47
C ASP A 129 16.55 11.89 0.67
N VAL A 130 15.29 12.00 1.11
CA VAL A 130 14.84 12.99 2.09
C VAL A 130 14.54 12.40 3.47
N VAL A 131 14.51 11.09 3.60
CA VAL A 131 14.22 10.37 4.85
C VAL A 131 15.21 9.22 5.02
N ASP A 132 15.90 9.21 6.14
CA ASP A 132 16.76 8.10 6.51
C ASP A 132 15.93 6.84 6.78
N PRO A 133 16.45 5.63 6.44
CA PRO A 133 15.79 4.39 6.80
C PRO A 133 15.64 4.26 8.31
N LEU A 134 14.49 3.80 8.77
CA LEU A 134 14.23 3.59 10.20
C LEU A 134 15.12 2.49 10.80
N TYR A 135 15.56 1.56 9.98
CA TYR A 135 16.46 0.46 10.37
C TYR A 135 17.19 -0.08 9.14
N GLU A 136 18.36 -0.62 9.38
CA GLU A 136 19.10 -1.37 8.38
C GLU A 136 18.74 -2.86 8.47
N PRO A 137 18.40 -3.53 7.37
CA PRO A 137 18.11 -4.96 7.41
C PRO A 137 19.38 -5.74 7.76
N THR A 138 19.25 -6.68 8.69
CA THR A 138 20.35 -7.55 9.13
C THR A 138 20.43 -8.86 8.34
N THR A 139 19.49 -9.08 7.44
CA THR A 139 19.33 -10.31 6.65
C THR A 139 19.09 -9.96 5.19
N ASP A 140 19.77 -10.64 4.29
CA ASP A 140 19.50 -10.55 2.86
C ASP A 140 18.21 -11.31 2.53
N TYR A 141 17.23 -10.57 2.03
CA TYR A 141 15.99 -11.14 1.55
C TYR A 141 16.12 -11.54 0.08
N LYS A 142 15.75 -12.77 -0.22
CA LYS A 142 15.73 -13.25 -1.60
C LYS A 142 14.33 -13.06 -2.18
N ALA A 143 14.24 -12.54 -3.39
CA ALA A 143 13.02 -12.61 -4.15
C ALA A 143 12.67 -14.06 -4.46
N GLY A 144 11.38 -14.41 -4.46
CA GLY A 144 10.96 -15.77 -4.71
C GLY A 144 9.47 -15.89 -4.97
N ARG A 145 9.05 -17.10 -5.26
CA ARG A 145 7.65 -17.46 -5.50
C ARG A 145 7.07 -18.08 -4.24
N TYR A 146 5.79 -17.94 -4.06
CA TYR A 146 5.11 -18.51 -2.90
C TYR A 146 3.79 -19.18 -3.26
N THR A 147 3.36 -20.10 -2.41
CA THR A 147 2.01 -20.61 -2.37
C THR A 147 1.22 -19.86 -1.31
N TRP A 148 -0.08 -19.72 -1.53
CA TRP A 148 -0.97 -18.97 -0.64
C TRP A 148 -2.34 -19.66 -0.58
N SER A 149 -2.68 -20.22 0.56
CA SER A 149 -3.89 -21.03 0.74
C SER A 149 -5.18 -20.22 0.59
N TRP A 150 -5.16 -18.96 1.02
CA TRP A 150 -6.32 -18.07 1.00
C TRP A 150 -6.87 -17.84 -0.42
N LEU A 151 -6.03 -17.83 -1.45
CA LEU A 151 -6.49 -17.69 -2.84
C LEU A 151 -7.47 -18.78 -3.28
N ILE A 152 -7.41 -19.97 -2.68
CA ILE A 152 -8.20 -21.12 -3.08
C ILE A 152 -9.24 -21.45 -2.00
N TRP A 153 -8.87 -21.45 -0.74
CA TRP A 153 -9.66 -21.96 0.38
C TRP A 153 -10.11 -20.89 1.36
N GLN A 154 -9.76 -19.63 1.12
CA GLN A 154 -10.14 -18.46 1.93
C GLN A 154 -9.76 -18.61 3.42
N ASP A 155 -10.42 -17.87 4.30
CA ASP A 155 -10.09 -17.75 5.73
C ASP A 155 -10.08 -19.11 6.47
N GLY A 156 -10.91 -20.06 6.05
CA GLY A 156 -10.97 -21.40 6.63
C GLY A 156 -9.67 -22.18 6.53
N SER A 157 -8.77 -21.77 5.60
CA SER A 157 -7.47 -22.41 5.41
C SER A 157 -6.37 -21.92 6.37
N ILE A 158 -6.66 -20.91 7.20
CA ILE A 158 -5.68 -20.41 8.15
C ILE A 158 -5.67 -21.31 9.39
N ASN A 159 -5.19 -22.51 9.19
CA ASN A 159 -5.00 -23.53 10.20
C ASN A 159 -3.73 -24.34 9.89
N TYR A 160 -3.22 -25.04 10.89
CA TYR A 160 -1.93 -25.73 10.80
C TYR A 160 -1.88 -26.77 9.69
N ASP A 161 -2.92 -27.61 9.58
CA ASP A 161 -2.90 -28.79 8.70
C ASP A 161 -2.99 -28.38 7.23
N ASP A 162 -3.76 -27.35 6.90
CA ASP A 162 -3.83 -26.80 5.57
C ASP A 162 -2.52 -26.11 5.18
N GLN A 163 -1.90 -25.39 6.10
CA GLN A 163 -0.60 -24.78 5.83
C GLN A 163 0.50 -25.82 5.54
N VAL A 164 0.47 -26.97 6.20
CA VAL A 164 1.38 -28.11 5.87
C VAL A 164 1.20 -28.54 4.41
N GLN A 165 -0.03 -28.61 3.90
CA GLN A 165 -0.28 -28.98 2.51
C GLN A 165 0.30 -27.94 1.54
N PHE A 166 0.18 -26.66 1.85
CA PHE A 166 0.72 -25.58 1.01
C PHE A 166 2.25 -25.50 1.09
N ILE A 167 2.87 -25.83 2.21
CA ILE A 167 4.31 -26.02 2.33
C ILE A 167 4.79 -27.17 1.42
N ASP A 168 4.12 -28.32 1.47
CA ASP A 168 4.45 -29.46 0.63
C ASP A 168 4.26 -29.14 -0.87
N LEU A 169 3.22 -28.37 -1.21
CA LEU A 169 3.01 -27.88 -2.56
C LEU A 169 4.15 -26.96 -3.01
N ALA A 170 4.52 -25.97 -2.18
CA ALA A 170 5.63 -25.06 -2.48
C ALA A 170 6.93 -25.84 -2.71
N ALA A 171 7.24 -26.78 -1.85
CA ALA A 171 8.42 -27.63 -1.98
C ALA A 171 8.42 -28.45 -3.28
N LYS A 172 7.28 -29.05 -3.66
CA LYS A 172 7.14 -29.79 -4.91
C LYS A 172 7.29 -28.92 -6.16
N MET A 173 6.82 -27.65 -6.07
CA MET A 173 6.93 -26.68 -7.16
C MET A 173 8.30 -26.00 -7.23
N GLY A 174 9.18 -26.23 -6.26
CA GLY A 174 10.45 -25.52 -6.15
C GLY A 174 10.27 -24.04 -5.85
N TYR A 175 9.24 -23.69 -5.07
CA TYR A 175 8.99 -22.34 -4.60
C TYR A 175 9.69 -22.09 -3.28
N GLU A 176 10.12 -20.87 -3.10
CA GLU A 176 10.93 -20.43 -1.97
C GLU A 176 10.12 -20.22 -0.70
N TYR A 177 8.81 -19.87 -0.85
CA TYR A 177 8.01 -19.38 0.26
C TYR A 177 6.60 -19.98 0.30
N VAL A 178 5.99 -19.86 1.48
CA VAL A 178 4.55 -19.98 1.72
C VAL A 178 4.08 -18.72 2.44
N LEU A 179 3.02 -18.10 1.97
CA LEU A 179 2.35 -17.01 2.67
C LEU A 179 1.23 -17.58 3.55
N VAL A 180 1.35 -17.36 4.86
CA VAL A 180 0.30 -17.63 5.85
C VAL A 180 -0.43 -16.32 6.13
N ASP A 181 -1.73 -16.33 5.82
CA ASP A 181 -2.57 -15.14 5.87
C ASP A 181 -2.93 -14.72 7.30
N ASN A 182 -3.64 -13.59 7.40
CA ASN A 182 -4.11 -13.00 8.64
C ASN A 182 -4.76 -14.03 9.60
N TRP A 183 -4.77 -13.73 10.88
CA TRP A 183 -5.25 -14.58 11.98
C TRP A 183 -4.43 -15.84 12.25
N TRP A 184 -3.26 -15.99 11.69
CA TRP A 184 -2.35 -17.08 12.03
C TRP A 184 -1.99 -17.10 13.53
N ASP A 185 -1.96 -15.94 14.17
CA ASP A 185 -1.68 -15.77 15.61
C ASP A 185 -2.77 -16.34 16.49
N THR A 186 -4.05 -16.21 16.09
CA THR A 186 -5.20 -16.72 16.84
C THR A 186 -5.57 -18.14 16.43
N ASN A 187 -5.56 -18.47 15.15
CA ASN A 187 -6.02 -19.76 14.65
C ASN A 187 -4.96 -20.86 14.75
N ILE A 188 -3.69 -20.52 14.61
CA ILE A 188 -2.56 -21.46 14.70
C ILE A 188 -1.81 -21.26 16.03
N GLY A 189 -1.53 -20.02 16.38
CA GLY A 189 -0.80 -19.61 17.57
C GLY A 189 0.72 -19.76 17.44
N TYR A 190 1.45 -18.99 18.21
CA TYR A 190 2.91 -18.85 18.08
C TYR A 190 3.67 -20.16 18.20
N GLU A 191 3.30 -21.02 19.17
CA GLU A 191 3.99 -22.31 19.37
C GLU A 191 3.84 -23.23 18.15
N ARG A 192 2.64 -23.32 17.58
CA ARG A 192 2.41 -24.14 16.39
C ARG A 192 3.01 -23.51 15.14
N MET A 193 3.05 -22.17 15.05
CA MET A 193 3.74 -21.47 13.97
C MET A 193 5.26 -21.74 14.01
N GLU A 194 5.87 -21.83 15.18
CA GLU A 194 7.26 -22.24 15.29
C GLU A 194 7.48 -23.66 14.74
N LYS A 195 6.60 -24.59 15.07
CA LYS A 195 6.64 -25.97 14.55
C LYS A 195 6.47 -25.98 13.03
N LEU A 196 5.53 -25.17 12.51
CA LEU A 196 5.25 -25.03 11.08
C LEU A 196 6.46 -24.46 10.35
N SER A 197 7.11 -23.45 10.92
CA SER A 197 8.34 -22.86 10.37
C SER A 197 9.47 -23.88 10.28
N ARG A 198 9.69 -24.67 11.34
CA ARG A 198 10.70 -25.76 11.31
C ARG A 198 10.37 -26.82 10.27
N TYR A 199 9.09 -27.16 10.12
CA TYR A 199 8.65 -28.08 9.07
C TYR A 199 8.95 -27.54 7.68
N ALA A 200 8.60 -26.28 7.41
CA ALA A 200 8.88 -25.61 6.14
C ALA A 200 10.39 -25.57 5.83
N GLN A 201 11.20 -25.19 6.83
CA GLN A 201 12.67 -25.18 6.68
C GLN A 201 13.23 -26.56 6.34
N GLY A 202 12.69 -27.61 6.95
CA GLY A 202 13.04 -29.01 6.61
C GLY A 202 12.71 -29.40 5.17
N LYS A 203 11.82 -28.66 4.51
CA LYS A 203 11.44 -28.81 3.09
C LYS A 203 12.17 -27.83 2.16
N GLY A 204 13.03 -26.95 2.70
CA GLY A 204 13.69 -25.89 1.94
C GLY A 204 12.79 -24.71 1.61
N VAL A 205 11.69 -24.52 2.35
CA VAL A 205 10.71 -23.45 2.17
C VAL A 205 10.72 -22.54 3.39
N SER A 206 10.54 -21.23 3.19
CA SER A 206 10.41 -20.26 4.27
C SER A 206 8.96 -19.75 4.39
N LEU A 207 8.54 -19.39 5.60
CA LEU A 207 7.24 -18.79 5.81
C LEU A 207 7.30 -17.26 5.67
N MET A 208 6.29 -16.71 5.04
CA MET A 208 5.93 -15.31 5.07
C MET A 208 4.62 -15.17 5.84
N LEU A 209 4.51 -14.13 6.65
CA LEU A 209 3.33 -13.90 7.48
C LEU A 209 2.64 -12.61 7.02
N TRP A 210 1.33 -12.70 6.86
CA TRP A 210 0.51 -11.53 6.65
C TRP A 210 0.15 -10.89 7.99
N PHE A 211 0.32 -9.59 8.08
CA PHE A 211 -0.13 -8.80 9.23
C PHE A 211 -1.17 -7.79 8.76
N ASN A 212 -2.27 -7.71 9.47
CA ASN A 212 -3.27 -6.68 9.25
C ASN A 212 -2.98 -5.46 10.12
N SER A 213 -3.34 -4.29 9.66
CA SER A 213 -3.11 -3.03 10.38
C SER A 213 -4.23 -2.68 11.37
N ASN A 214 -5.31 -3.45 11.41
CA ASN A 214 -6.45 -3.26 12.30
C ASN A 214 -6.46 -4.26 13.46
#